data_7c55856fd73eab938accd87d38680090
#
_entry.id   7c55856fd73eab938accd87d38680090
#
_cell.length_a   1.000
_cell.length_b   1.000
_cell.length_c   1.000
_cell.angle_alpha   90.00
_cell.angle_beta   90.00
_cell.angle_gamma   90.00
#
_symmetry.space_group_name_H-M   'P 1'
#
loop_
_entity.id
_entity.type
_entity.pdbx_description
1 polymer ?
#
loop_
_entity_poly.entity_id
_entity_poly.type
_entity_poly.pdbx_seq_one_letter_code
_entity_poly.pdbx_strand_id
1 'polypeptide(L)'
;MEVKRKVFRELSAAVGPRTILATNTSALSVTEMARETKDPSKVIGLHFFNPVHKMPLVEIITTAQTSKETLASTLALVKRLGKTPIIVKDSCGFVVNRILLGYINEAGRLLEEGHSIVAIDKIMTDFGMPMGPFTLTDEVGLDVGSKVLHILEAGLGERFKPVEVFEKTCAQGFLGKKSGKGFYLHPPVHSRSARGTQPNPAIPPVHSRSVRGEESLRRMLYVMINEAARCLEEKIVDGPGAIDVGMIFGAGFPAFRGGLLRYADTIGIPGIIDELNQLRDKFQAKRFEPAEYLLKLRDNNKKFYSNQ
;
A
#
# COMPACT_ATOMS: atom_id res chain seq x y z
N MET A 1 -7.28 1.51 18.19
CA MET A 1 -7.57 2.96 18.30
C MET A 1 -7.56 3.45 19.75
N GLU A 2 -8.25 2.81 20.71
CA GLU A 2 -8.42 3.27 22.11
C GLU A 2 -7.11 3.66 22.81
N VAL A 3 -6.08 2.80 22.74
CA VAL A 3 -4.75 3.11 23.34
C VAL A 3 -4.16 4.40 22.74
N LYS A 4 -4.30 4.62 21.43
CA LYS A 4 -3.80 5.84 20.76
C LYS A 4 -4.55 7.09 21.23
N ARG A 5 -5.87 7.02 21.33
CA ARG A 5 -6.70 8.11 21.84
C ARG A 5 -6.30 8.49 23.25
N LYS A 6 -6.16 7.51 24.15
CA LYS A 6 -5.71 7.74 25.53
C LYS A 6 -4.35 8.43 25.55
N VAL A 7 -3.36 7.92 24.81
CA VAL A 7 -2.01 8.50 24.75
C VAL A 7 -2.04 9.94 24.26
N PHE A 8 -2.81 10.25 23.21
CA PHE A 8 -2.89 11.61 22.67
C PHE A 8 -3.56 12.59 23.64
N ARG A 9 -4.57 12.14 24.37
CA ARG A 9 -5.21 12.93 25.45
C ARG A 9 -4.21 13.25 26.57
N GLU A 10 -3.49 12.26 27.06
CA GLU A 10 -2.50 12.42 28.12
C GLU A 10 -1.33 13.31 27.67
N LEU A 11 -0.77 13.06 26.49
CA LEU A 11 0.30 13.89 25.94
C LEU A 11 -0.15 15.35 25.78
N SER A 12 -1.35 15.58 25.24
CA SER A 12 -1.88 16.92 25.06
C SER A 12 -2.05 17.68 26.38
N ALA A 13 -2.26 16.98 27.49
CA ALA A 13 -2.32 17.60 28.83
C ALA A 13 -0.93 17.93 29.39
N ALA A 14 0.09 17.15 29.03
CA ALA A 14 1.44 17.22 29.59
C ALA A 14 2.40 18.15 28.85
N VAL A 15 2.14 18.41 27.54
CA VAL A 15 3.07 19.20 26.70
C VAL A 15 2.69 20.67 26.63
N GLY A 16 3.69 21.49 26.31
CA GLY A 16 3.49 22.94 26.14
C GLY A 16 2.78 23.32 24.83
N PRO A 17 2.25 24.54 24.73
CA PRO A 17 1.39 24.97 23.64
C PRO A 17 2.08 25.05 22.27
N ARG A 18 3.41 24.97 22.21
CA ARG A 18 4.18 24.97 20.95
C ARG A 18 4.53 23.57 20.43
N THR A 19 4.17 22.51 21.16
CA THR A 19 4.53 21.12 20.83
C THR A 19 3.63 20.59 19.73
N ILE A 20 4.24 20.02 18.67
CA ILE A 20 3.54 19.26 17.65
C ILE A 20 3.47 17.79 18.09
N LEU A 21 2.29 17.23 18.09
CA LEU A 21 2.06 15.79 18.36
C LEU A 21 1.99 15.03 17.06
N ALA A 22 2.92 14.09 16.87
CA ALA A 22 3.01 13.28 15.67
C ALA A 22 2.75 11.79 15.97
N THR A 23 2.11 11.09 15.03
CA THR A 23 1.88 9.64 15.11
C THR A 23 2.47 8.91 13.93
N ASN A 24 3.17 7.80 14.19
CA ASN A 24 3.66 6.86 13.16
C ASN A 24 2.69 5.67 13.02
N THR A 25 1.40 5.96 12.79
CA THR A 25 0.43 4.92 12.45
C THR A 25 0.51 4.58 10.97
N SER A 26 0.24 3.31 10.61
CA SER A 26 0.25 2.88 9.21
C SER A 26 -1.13 2.86 8.55
N ALA A 27 -2.23 2.98 9.33
CA ALA A 27 -3.58 2.89 8.77
C ALA A 27 -4.67 3.53 9.64
N LEU A 28 -4.38 3.83 10.94
CA LEU A 28 -5.37 4.40 11.84
C LEU A 28 -5.54 5.89 11.59
N SER A 29 -6.78 6.39 11.71
CA SER A 29 -7.12 7.80 11.47
C SER A 29 -6.36 8.74 12.42
N VAL A 30 -5.62 9.67 11.84
CA VAL A 30 -4.95 10.77 12.55
C VAL A 30 -5.98 11.77 13.05
N THR A 31 -7.06 11.96 12.31
CA THR A 31 -8.19 12.86 12.68
C THR A 31 -8.84 12.41 14.00
N GLU A 32 -9.03 11.09 14.20
CA GLU A 32 -9.58 10.59 15.44
C GLU A 32 -8.65 10.82 16.64
N MET A 33 -7.34 10.71 16.44
CA MET A 33 -6.35 11.02 17.48
C MET A 33 -6.30 12.54 17.77
N ALA A 34 -6.40 13.35 16.74
CA ALA A 34 -6.39 14.81 16.88
C ALA A 34 -7.56 15.33 17.72
N ARG A 35 -8.75 14.74 17.59
CA ARG A 35 -9.95 15.09 18.38
C ARG A 35 -9.78 14.91 19.89
N GLU A 36 -8.83 14.07 20.31
CA GLU A 36 -8.54 13.85 21.74
C GLU A 36 -7.60 14.92 22.35
N THR A 37 -7.08 15.83 21.53
CA THR A 37 -6.11 16.83 21.96
C THR A 37 -6.75 18.20 22.19
N LYS A 38 -6.12 19.03 23.04
CA LYS A 38 -6.55 20.41 23.29
C LYS A 38 -6.41 21.29 22.05
N ASP A 39 -5.45 20.99 21.19
CA ASP A 39 -5.16 21.74 19.96
C ASP A 39 -4.96 20.78 18.77
N PRO A 40 -6.05 20.36 18.11
CA PRO A 40 -5.98 19.48 16.93
C PRO A 40 -5.16 20.07 15.78
N SER A 41 -4.95 21.39 15.73
CA SER A 41 -4.16 22.04 14.68
C SER A 41 -2.68 21.68 14.72
N LYS A 42 -2.21 21.15 15.86
CA LYS A 42 -0.84 20.70 16.12
C LYS A 42 -0.65 19.18 16.06
N VAL A 43 -1.65 18.47 15.53
CA VAL A 43 -1.56 17.02 15.33
C VAL A 43 -1.30 16.71 13.87
N ILE A 44 -0.38 15.76 13.63
CA ILE A 44 0.03 15.35 12.30
C ILE A 44 0.45 13.87 12.29
N GLY A 45 0.29 13.20 11.17
CA GLY A 45 0.88 11.87 10.96
C GLY A 45 2.26 11.97 10.33
N LEU A 46 3.17 11.10 10.76
CA LEU A 46 4.48 10.89 10.17
C LEU A 46 4.67 9.40 9.95
N HIS A 47 4.28 8.91 8.78
CA HIS A 47 4.37 7.50 8.45
C HIS A 47 5.71 7.19 7.78
N PHE A 48 6.57 6.49 8.51
CA PHE A 48 7.85 5.99 8.02
C PHE A 48 7.70 4.57 7.50
N PHE A 49 8.53 4.22 6.52
CA PHE A 49 8.56 2.87 5.93
C PHE A 49 9.69 2.04 6.52
N ASN A 50 9.43 0.74 6.70
CA ASN A 50 10.39 -0.18 7.30
C ASN A 50 11.34 -0.78 6.23
N PRO A 51 12.65 -0.84 6.47
CA PRO A 51 13.37 -0.33 7.64
C PRO A 51 13.63 1.19 7.56
N VAL A 52 13.29 1.91 8.62
CA VAL A 52 13.29 3.39 8.66
C VAL A 52 14.62 4.01 8.21
N HIS A 53 15.75 3.39 8.57
CA HIS A 53 17.07 3.91 8.22
C HIS A 53 17.43 3.79 6.73
N LYS A 54 16.76 2.87 5.98
CA LYS A 54 17.00 2.65 4.54
C LYS A 54 15.96 3.32 3.66
N MET A 55 14.69 3.28 4.07
CA MET A 55 13.60 3.77 3.26
C MET A 55 13.58 5.30 3.22
N PRO A 56 13.63 5.93 2.05
CA PRO A 56 13.73 7.39 1.94
C PRO A 56 12.39 8.10 2.15
N LEU A 57 11.25 7.43 1.94
CA LEU A 57 9.92 8.03 1.96
C LEU A 57 9.41 8.30 3.37
N VAL A 58 8.70 9.43 3.53
CA VAL A 58 7.81 9.71 4.65
C VAL A 58 6.50 10.26 4.13
N GLU A 59 5.38 9.62 4.44
CA GLU A 59 4.07 10.22 4.26
C GLU A 59 3.80 11.16 5.43
N ILE A 60 3.52 12.43 5.13
CA ILE A 60 3.07 13.44 6.09
C ILE A 60 1.55 13.52 6.00
N ILE A 61 0.86 13.00 7.02
CA ILE A 61 -0.60 12.88 7.00
C ILE A 61 -1.21 14.10 7.69
N THR A 62 -1.95 14.89 6.92
CA THR A 62 -2.68 16.08 7.40
C THR A 62 -4.15 15.74 7.65
N THR A 63 -4.71 16.35 8.68
CA THR A 63 -6.16 16.38 8.92
C THR A 63 -6.75 17.70 8.41
N ALA A 64 -8.06 17.82 8.40
CA ALA A 64 -8.73 19.09 8.06
C ALA A 64 -8.40 20.23 9.05
N GLN A 65 -7.87 19.88 10.23
CA GLN A 65 -7.54 20.85 11.30
C GLN A 65 -6.05 21.18 11.37
N THR A 66 -5.18 20.36 10.78
CA THR A 66 -3.71 20.57 10.81
C THR A 66 -3.34 21.94 10.25
N SER A 67 -2.67 22.75 11.04
CA SER A 67 -2.29 24.11 10.63
C SER A 67 -1.16 24.12 9.60
N LYS A 68 -1.08 25.22 8.83
CA LYS A 68 0.00 25.44 7.85
C LYS A 68 1.38 25.47 8.53
N GLU A 69 1.45 26.04 9.75
CA GLU A 69 2.67 26.11 10.55
C GLU A 69 3.13 24.73 11.01
N THR A 70 2.19 23.87 11.43
CA THR A 70 2.46 22.48 11.81
C THR A 70 2.99 21.70 10.59
N LEU A 71 2.34 21.84 9.46
CA LEU A 71 2.78 21.20 8.21
C LEU A 71 4.18 21.70 7.78
N ALA A 72 4.41 23.01 7.78
CA ALA A 72 5.68 23.61 7.38
C ALA A 72 6.84 23.16 8.29
N SER A 73 6.61 23.17 9.61
CA SER A 73 7.60 22.70 10.60
C SER A 73 7.92 21.21 10.43
N THR A 74 6.90 20.41 10.16
CA THR A 74 7.04 18.97 9.92
C THR A 74 7.78 18.69 8.62
N LEU A 75 7.48 19.39 7.53
CA LEU A 75 8.19 19.31 6.26
C LEU A 75 9.69 19.64 6.43
N ALA A 76 10.00 20.70 7.17
CA ALA A 76 11.37 21.09 7.47
C ALA A 76 12.10 19.98 8.27
N LEU A 77 11.43 19.38 9.26
CA LEU A 77 11.97 18.25 10.04
C LEU A 77 12.27 17.06 9.13
N VAL A 78 11.32 16.62 8.31
CA VAL A 78 11.47 15.45 7.43
C VAL A 78 12.63 15.66 6.44
N LYS A 79 12.76 16.86 5.86
CA LYS A 79 13.90 17.23 5.00
C LYS A 79 15.24 17.19 5.75
N ARG A 80 15.29 17.68 6.98
CA ARG A 80 16.50 17.63 7.83
C ARG A 80 16.91 16.20 8.18
N LEU A 81 15.96 15.27 8.25
CA LEU A 81 16.22 13.83 8.42
C LEU A 81 16.72 13.16 7.14
N GLY A 82 16.91 13.90 6.05
CA GLY A 82 17.33 13.37 4.75
C GLY A 82 16.27 12.50 4.06
N LYS A 83 14.99 12.69 4.42
CA LYS A 83 13.86 11.94 3.87
C LYS A 83 13.13 12.72 2.79
N THR A 84 12.45 12.00 1.91
CA THR A 84 11.58 12.54 0.86
C THR A 84 10.14 12.56 1.36
N PRO A 85 9.54 13.73 1.63
CA PRO A 85 8.17 13.82 2.08
C PRO A 85 7.19 13.80 0.91
N ILE A 86 6.04 13.15 1.10
CA ILE A 86 4.81 13.40 0.35
C ILE A 86 3.72 13.85 1.34
N ILE A 87 2.88 14.78 0.92
CA ILE A 87 1.76 15.25 1.73
C ILE A 87 0.52 14.46 1.36
N VAL A 88 -0.14 13.90 2.35
CA VAL A 88 -1.29 13.01 2.19
C VAL A 88 -2.39 13.45 3.16
N LYS A 89 -3.65 13.47 2.72
CA LYS A 89 -4.77 13.66 3.63
C LYS A 89 -5.07 12.38 4.40
N ASP A 90 -5.56 12.52 5.63
CA ASP A 90 -5.95 11.38 6.46
C ASP A 90 -6.99 10.52 5.75
N SER A 91 -6.65 9.29 5.47
CA SER A 91 -7.51 8.27 4.89
C SER A 91 -7.03 6.87 5.27
N CYS A 92 -7.88 5.85 5.13
CA CYS A 92 -7.52 4.47 5.45
C CYS A 92 -6.32 3.99 4.62
N GLY A 93 -5.22 3.61 5.30
CA GLY A 93 -3.99 3.14 4.65
C GLY A 93 -3.21 4.20 3.89
N PHE A 94 -3.61 5.46 4.01
CA PHE A 94 -3.01 6.63 3.35
C PHE A 94 -2.93 6.43 1.82
N VAL A 95 -1.76 6.57 1.20
CA VAL A 95 -1.58 6.34 -0.25
C VAL A 95 -0.87 5.02 -0.51
N VAL A 96 0.33 4.85 0.04
CA VAL A 96 1.18 3.72 -0.33
C VAL A 96 0.58 2.39 0.11
N ASN A 97 0.17 2.26 1.38
CA ASN A 97 -0.43 1.01 1.87
C ASN A 97 -1.76 0.72 1.19
N ARG A 98 -2.57 1.73 0.90
CA ARG A 98 -3.84 1.59 0.19
C ARG A 98 -3.64 0.97 -1.19
N ILE A 99 -2.71 1.50 -1.98
CA ILE A 99 -2.40 0.98 -3.31
C ILE A 99 -1.73 -0.40 -3.23
N LEU A 100 -0.73 -0.53 -2.35
CA LEU A 100 0.06 -1.76 -2.21
C LEU A 100 -0.76 -2.95 -1.73
N LEU A 101 -1.68 -2.75 -0.78
CA LEU A 101 -2.48 -3.85 -0.26
C LEU A 101 -3.57 -4.32 -1.23
N GLY A 102 -4.06 -3.45 -2.12
CA GLY A 102 -4.89 -3.87 -3.25
C GLY A 102 -4.15 -4.88 -4.15
N TYR A 103 -2.90 -4.59 -4.47
CA TYR A 103 -2.01 -5.45 -5.25
C TYR A 103 -1.70 -6.77 -4.54
N ILE A 104 -1.32 -6.72 -3.25
CA ILE A 104 -1.03 -7.93 -2.46
C ILE A 104 -2.28 -8.82 -2.36
N ASN A 105 -3.44 -8.23 -2.14
CA ASN A 105 -4.71 -8.96 -2.08
C ASN A 105 -5.06 -9.64 -3.41
N GLU A 106 -4.77 -8.99 -4.55
CA GLU A 106 -4.96 -9.59 -5.87
C GLU A 106 -3.99 -10.74 -6.13
N ALA A 107 -2.74 -10.64 -5.65
CA ALA A 107 -1.79 -11.76 -5.68
C ALA A 107 -2.30 -12.96 -4.87
N GLY A 108 -2.91 -12.72 -3.71
CA GLY A 108 -3.56 -13.77 -2.92
C GLY A 108 -4.70 -14.46 -3.68
N ARG A 109 -5.51 -13.71 -4.44
CA ARG A 109 -6.57 -14.31 -5.30
C ARG A 109 -5.98 -15.18 -6.41
N LEU A 110 -4.89 -14.74 -7.04
CA LEU A 110 -4.18 -15.57 -8.01
C LEU A 110 -3.69 -16.89 -7.40
N LEU A 111 -3.23 -16.87 -6.14
CA LEU A 111 -2.85 -18.07 -5.42
C LEU A 111 -4.06 -18.99 -5.17
N GLU A 112 -5.20 -18.44 -4.74
CA GLU A 112 -6.46 -19.20 -4.57
C GLU A 112 -6.99 -19.79 -5.89
N GLU A 113 -6.71 -19.14 -7.02
CA GLU A 113 -7.03 -19.61 -8.36
C GLU A 113 -6.06 -20.70 -8.85
N GLY A 114 -5.03 -21.04 -8.07
CA GLY A 114 -4.12 -22.15 -8.34
C GLY A 114 -2.77 -21.78 -8.95
N HIS A 115 -2.43 -20.47 -8.99
CA HIS A 115 -1.09 -20.06 -9.40
C HIS A 115 -0.09 -20.29 -8.28
N SER A 116 1.16 -20.66 -8.61
CA SER A 116 2.17 -20.89 -7.58
C SER A 116 2.74 -19.58 -7.02
N ILE A 117 3.07 -19.57 -5.73
CA ILE A 117 3.71 -18.45 -5.03
C ILE A 117 4.95 -17.95 -5.78
N VAL A 118 5.82 -18.89 -6.19
CA VAL A 118 7.06 -18.59 -6.91
C VAL A 118 6.79 -17.92 -8.26
N ALA A 119 5.78 -18.43 -9.00
CA ALA A 119 5.44 -17.87 -10.30
C ALA A 119 4.88 -16.45 -10.20
N ILE A 120 4.02 -16.20 -9.20
CA ILE A 120 3.45 -14.84 -8.96
C ILE A 120 4.57 -13.87 -8.55
N ASP A 121 5.44 -14.27 -7.62
CA ASP A 121 6.57 -13.44 -7.20
C ASP A 121 7.52 -13.16 -8.38
N LYS A 122 7.79 -14.18 -9.20
CA LYS A 122 8.64 -14.03 -10.37
C LYS A 122 8.08 -13.04 -11.40
N ILE A 123 6.79 -13.07 -11.68
CA ILE A 123 6.13 -12.13 -12.60
C ILE A 123 6.43 -10.67 -12.19
N MET A 124 6.33 -10.37 -10.90
CA MET A 124 6.54 -9.01 -10.41
C MET A 124 8.02 -8.62 -10.34
N THR A 125 8.90 -9.58 -10.03
CA THR A 125 10.35 -9.30 -10.08
C THR A 125 10.86 -9.17 -11.52
N ASP A 126 10.33 -9.93 -12.47
CA ASP A 126 10.62 -9.75 -13.90
C ASP A 126 10.09 -8.40 -14.43
N PHE A 127 8.98 -7.90 -13.89
CA PHE A 127 8.48 -6.56 -14.18
C PHE A 127 9.42 -5.46 -13.67
N GLY A 128 10.25 -5.75 -12.66
CA GLY A 128 11.24 -4.87 -12.07
C GLY A 128 11.01 -4.47 -10.61
N MET A 129 10.02 -5.08 -9.93
CA MET A 129 9.86 -4.91 -8.48
C MET A 129 11.03 -5.56 -7.74
N PRO A 130 11.51 -4.98 -6.62
CA PRO A 130 12.64 -5.54 -5.86
C PRO A 130 12.33 -6.89 -5.23
N MET A 131 11.06 -7.19 -5.01
CA MET A 131 10.56 -8.47 -4.50
C MET A 131 9.11 -8.68 -4.94
N GLY A 132 8.70 -9.93 -5.02
CA GLY A 132 7.32 -10.29 -5.32
C GLY A 132 6.38 -10.07 -4.11
N PRO A 133 5.06 -10.16 -4.32
CA PRO A 133 4.06 -9.85 -3.30
C PRO A 133 4.13 -10.76 -2.07
N PHE A 134 4.41 -12.04 -2.25
CA PHE A 134 4.48 -12.99 -1.13
C PHE A 134 5.78 -12.85 -0.35
N THR A 135 6.90 -12.61 -1.03
CA THR A 135 8.17 -12.26 -0.37
C THR A 135 8.01 -10.98 0.44
N LEU A 136 7.35 -9.94 -0.11
CA LEU A 136 7.09 -8.70 0.60
C LEU A 136 6.18 -8.90 1.81
N THR A 137 5.14 -9.70 1.67
CA THR A 137 4.20 -10.01 2.77
C THR A 137 4.92 -10.72 3.91
N ASP A 138 5.84 -11.65 3.63
CA ASP A 138 6.66 -12.30 4.63
C ASP A 138 7.65 -11.36 5.34
N GLU A 139 8.20 -10.39 4.64
CA GLU A 139 9.09 -9.36 5.23
C GLU A 139 8.33 -8.39 6.16
N VAL A 140 7.13 -7.96 5.75
CA VAL A 140 6.29 -7.03 6.55
C VAL A 140 5.64 -7.76 7.73
N GLY A 141 5.25 -8.99 7.53
CA GLY A 141 4.48 -9.82 8.44
C GLY A 141 3.00 -9.90 8.06
N LEU A 142 2.52 -11.14 7.88
CA LEU A 142 1.15 -11.43 7.44
C LEU A 142 0.08 -10.86 8.38
N ASP A 143 0.32 -10.93 9.68
CA ASP A 143 -0.61 -10.38 10.71
C ASP A 143 -0.75 -8.85 10.61
N VAL A 144 0.33 -8.16 10.24
CA VAL A 144 0.29 -6.70 10.02
C VAL A 144 -0.50 -6.41 8.74
N GLY A 145 -0.20 -7.11 7.64
CA GLY A 145 -0.91 -6.97 6.36
C GLY A 145 -2.41 -7.27 6.48
N SER A 146 -2.78 -8.39 7.10
CA SER A 146 -4.18 -8.78 7.33
C SER A 146 -4.92 -7.72 8.16
N LYS A 147 -4.32 -7.24 9.25
CA LYS A 147 -4.92 -6.21 10.08
C LYS A 147 -5.17 -4.89 9.33
N VAL A 148 -4.25 -4.49 8.47
CA VAL A 148 -4.44 -3.28 7.65
C VAL A 148 -5.49 -3.52 6.57
N LEU A 149 -5.56 -4.71 5.94
CA LEU A 149 -6.62 -5.06 4.99
C LEU A 149 -8.02 -4.95 5.61
N HIS A 150 -8.22 -5.42 6.84
CA HIS A 150 -9.50 -5.25 7.54
C HIS A 150 -9.85 -3.78 7.79
N ILE A 151 -8.85 -2.94 8.11
CA ILE A 151 -9.07 -1.49 8.25
C ILE A 151 -9.47 -0.89 6.90
N LEU A 152 -8.83 -1.30 5.81
CA LEU A 152 -9.18 -0.85 4.46
C LEU A 152 -10.57 -1.33 4.04
N GLU A 153 -10.93 -2.59 4.31
CA GLU A 153 -12.27 -3.13 4.04
C GLU A 153 -13.34 -2.33 4.78
N ALA A 154 -13.14 -2.10 6.08
CA ALA A 154 -14.09 -1.34 6.90
C ALA A 154 -14.27 0.11 6.41
N GLY A 155 -13.21 0.76 5.93
CA GLY A 155 -13.25 2.15 5.49
C GLY A 155 -13.53 2.36 4.01
N LEU A 156 -13.16 1.40 3.15
CA LEU A 156 -13.20 1.54 1.68
C LEU A 156 -14.07 0.48 0.99
N GLY A 157 -14.61 -0.47 1.76
CA GLY A 157 -15.59 -1.45 1.30
C GLY A 157 -14.99 -2.72 0.68
N GLU A 158 -15.88 -3.50 0.09
CA GLU A 158 -15.69 -4.88 -0.38
C GLU A 158 -14.46 -5.08 -1.31
N ARG A 159 -14.02 -4.05 -2.03
CA ARG A 159 -12.86 -4.16 -2.91
C ARG A 159 -11.56 -4.50 -2.18
N PHE A 160 -11.53 -4.25 -0.86
CA PHE A 160 -10.42 -4.60 0.03
C PHE A 160 -10.69 -5.83 0.90
N LYS A 161 -11.80 -6.55 0.67
CA LYS A 161 -12.10 -7.78 1.41
C LYS A 161 -10.88 -8.72 1.36
N PRO A 162 -10.30 -9.07 2.54
CA PRO A 162 -9.14 -9.94 2.60
C PRO A 162 -9.42 -11.30 1.95
N VAL A 163 -8.41 -11.84 1.28
CA VAL A 163 -8.49 -13.21 0.74
C VAL A 163 -8.27 -14.23 1.86
N GLU A 164 -8.95 -15.37 1.75
CA GLU A 164 -8.92 -16.39 2.81
C GLU A 164 -7.52 -16.97 3.05
N VAL A 165 -6.70 -17.05 2.00
CA VAL A 165 -5.35 -17.61 2.11
C VAL A 165 -4.49 -16.84 3.11
N PHE A 166 -4.65 -15.51 3.23
CA PHE A 166 -3.90 -14.73 4.22
C PHE A 166 -4.36 -15.04 5.63
N GLU A 167 -5.67 -15.13 5.85
CA GLU A 167 -6.24 -15.43 7.15
C GLU A 167 -5.92 -16.86 7.62
N LYS A 168 -6.08 -17.84 6.71
CA LYS A 168 -5.72 -19.23 6.97
C LYS A 168 -4.23 -19.39 7.31
N THR A 169 -3.36 -18.68 6.61
CA THR A 169 -1.91 -18.70 6.85
C THR A 169 -1.57 -18.06 8.21
N CYS A 170 -2.18 -16.92 8.54
CA CYS A 170 -2.03 -16.30 9.86
C CYS A 170 -2.54 -17.20 10.99
N ALA A 171 -3.70 -17.84 10.82
CA ALA A 171 -4.28 -18.74 11.82
C ALA A 171 -3.39 -19.95 12.14
N GLN A 172 -2.55 -20.39 11.19
CA GLN A 172 -1.53 -21.42 11.38
C GLN A 172 -0.27 -20.93 12.11
N GLY A 173 -0.20 -19.65 12.48
CA GLY A 173 0.98 -19.03 13.09
C GLY A 173 2.11 -18.74 12.08
N PHE A 174 1.84 -18.80 10.78
CA PHE A 174 2.80 -18.50 9.73
C PHE A 174 2.77 -16.98 9.44
N LEU A 175 3.58 -16.24 10.19
CA LEU A 175 3.56 -14.78 10.19
C LEU A 175 4.68 -14.16 9.35
N GLY A 176 5.36 -14.96 8.54
CA GLY A 176 6.48 -14.54 7.72
C GLY A 176 7.83 -14.69 8.43
N LYS A 177 8.80 -13.87 8.04
CA LYS A 177 10.19 -13.94 8.51
C LYS A 177 10.33 -13.90 10.03
N LYS A 178 9.51 -13.13 10.73
CA LYS A 178 9.56 -13.01 12.19
C LYS A 178 9.20 -14.29 12.94
N SER A 179 8.42 -15.19 12.33
CA SER A 179 8.06 -16.50 12.90
C SER A 179 8.86 -17.66 12.26
N GLY A 180 9.78 -17.34 11.33
CA GLY A 180 10.54 -18.35 10.57
C GLY A 180 9.76 -19.03 9.46
N LYS A 181 8.47 -18.76 9.34
CA LYS A 181 7.56 -19.33 8.33
C LYS A 181 6.50 -18.31 7.91
N GLY A 182 6.25 -18.23 6.63
CA GLY A 182 5.18 -17.48 5.99
C GLY A 182 4.75 -18.19 4.74
N PHE A 183 4.65 -17.48 3.62
CA PHE A 183 4.54 -18.08 2.29
C PHE A 183 5.81 -18.83 1.90
N TYR A 184 6.93 -18.41 2.48
CA TYR A 184 8.22 -19.06 2.36
C TYR A 184 8.71 -19.55 3.73
N LEU A 185 9.67 -20.48 3.69
CA LEU A 185 10.42 -20.89 4.87
C LEU A 185 11.61 -19.94 5.07
N HIS A 186 11.78 -19.44 6.27
CA HIS A 186 12.85 -18.52 6.65
C HIS A 186 13.74 -19.17 7.73
N PRO A 187 14.72 -20.02 7.34
CA PRO A 187 15.60 -20.65 8.32
C PRO A 187 16.45 -19.60 9.05
N PRO A 188 16.87 -19.86 10.30
CA PRO A 188 17.75 -18.98 11.05
C PRO A 188 19.03 -18.67 10.27
N VAL A 189 19.49 -17.40 10.32
CA VAL A 189 20.64 -16.89 9.55
C VAL A 189 21.93 -17.72 9.72
N HIS A 190 22.04 -18.50 10.80
CA HIS A 190 23.20 -19.34 11.11
C HIS A 190 23.07 -20.81 10.66
N SER A 191 21.98 -21.21 10.01
CA SER A 191 21.88 -22.56 9.51
C SER A 191 22.69 -22.71 8.22
N ARG A 192 23.64 -23.67 8.18
CA ARG A 192 24.47 -24.02 7.00
C ARG A 192 23.65 -24.51 5.79
N SER A 193 22.34 -24.66 5.93
CA SER A 193 21.40 -25.06 4.87
C SER A 193 20.67 -23.89 4.21
N ALA A 194 21.26 -22.68 4.18
CA ALA A 194 20.74 -21.52 3.44
C ALA A 194 20.80 -21.75 1.90
N ARG A 195 20.22 -22.84 1.42
CA ARG A 195 19.67 -22.90 0.06
C ARG A 195 18.45 -22.00 0.07
N GLY A 196 18.38 -21.03 -0.84
CA GLY A 196 17.41 -19.95 -0.92
C GLY A 196 16.01 -20.23 -0.33
N THR A 197 15.27 -19.18 -0.03
CA THR A 197 13.91 -19.25 0.49
C THR A 197 13.08 -20.26 -0.32
N GLN A 198 12.61 -21.34 0.33
CA GLN A 198 11.77 -22.33 -0.29
C GLN A 198 10.30 -22.03 -0.01
N PRO A 199 9.39 -22.24 -0.98
CA PRO A 199 7.96 -22.13 -0.72
C PRO A 199 7.57 -23.00 0.48
N ASN A 200 6.67 -22.51 1.31
CA ASN A 200 6.16 -23.26 2.45
C ASN A 200 5.26 -24.41 1.94
N PRO A 201 5.61 -25.69 2.15
CA PRO A 201 4.83 -26.83 1.65
C PRO A 201 3.44 -26.94 2.29
N ALA A 202 3.22 -26.27 3.42
CA ALA A 202 1.90 -26.20 4.06
C ALA A 202 0.92 -25.25 3.34
N ILE A 203 1.39 -24.51 2.33
CA ILE A 203 0.58 -23.65 1.47
C ILE A 203 0.67 -24.19 0.03
N PRO A 204 0.00 -25.31 -0.28
CA PRO A 204 0.06 -25.89 -1.62
C PRO A 204 -0.67 -24.98 -2.62
N PRO A 205 -0.18 -24.86 -3.86
CA PRO A 205 -0.97 -24.36 -4.95
C PRO A 205 -2.19 -25.29 -5.13
N VAL A 206 -3.39 -24.71 -5.22
CA VAL A 206 -4.64 -25.49 -5.28
C VAL A 206 -4.69 -26.40 -6.54
N HIS A 207 -4.03 -26.05 -7.61
CA HIS A 207 -3.71 -26.88 -8.80
C HIS A 207 -2.66 -26.12 -9.64
N SER A 208 -1.74 -26.86 -10.28
CA SER A 208 -0.74 -26.24 -11.18
C SER A 208 -1.35 -25.83 -12.52
N ARG A 209 -2.02 -24.69 -12.56
CA ARG A 209 -2.38 -24.07 -13.84
C ARG A 209 -1.15 -23.35 -14.39
N SER A 210 -0.90 -23.51 -15.70
CA SER A 210 0.12 -22.71 -16.38
C SER A 210 -0.26 -21.23 -16.26
N VAL A 211 0.63 -20.45 -15.65
CA VAL A 211 0.44 -19.01 -15.47
C VAL A 211 0.39 -18.34 -16.85
N ARG A 212 -0.70 -17.70 -17.21
CA ARG A 212 -0.68 -16.66 -18.24
C ARG A 212 -0.04 -15.44 -17.57
N GLY A 213 1.29 -15.38 -17.57
CA GLY A 213 2.06 -14.38 -16.83
C GLY A 213 1.65 -12.95 -17.10
N GLU A 214 1.26 -12.67 -18.34
CA GLU A 214 0.84 -11.35 -18.77
C GLU A 214 -0.53 -10.93 -18.20
N GLU A 215 -1.52 -11.83 -18.16
CA GLU A 215 -2.83 -11.56 -17.53
C GLU A 215 -2.66 -11.31 -16.02
N SER A 216 -1.89 -12.14 -15.34
CA SER A 216 -1.63 -12.00 -13.90
C SER A 216 -0.90 -10.69 -13.57
N LEU A 217 0.07 -10.30 -14.41
CA LEU A 217 0.77 -9.03 -14.28
C LEU A 217 -0.22 -7.86 -14.42
N ARG A 218 -1.04 -7.86 -15.48
CA ARG A 218 -2.03 -6.80 -15.72
C ARG A 218 -3.03 -6.69 -14.58
N ARG A 219 -3.56 -7.81 -14.09
CA ARG A 219 -4.48 -7.82 -12.95
C ARG A 219 -3.92 -7.09 -11.74
N MET A 220 -2.70 -7.45 -11.34
CA MET A 220 -2.02 -6.85 -10.19
C MET A 220 -1.72 -5.36 -10.41
N LEU A 221 -1.21 -4.98 -11.59
CA LEU A 221 -0.89 -3.58 -11.89
C LEU A 221 -2.13 -2.70 -12.04
N TYR A 222 -3.19 -3.20 -12.68
CA TYR A 222 -4.38 -2.39 -12.92
C TYR A 222 -5.20 -2.13 -11.66
N VAL A 223 -5.18 -3.05 -10.70
CA VAL A 223 -5.72 -2.78 -9.35
C VAL A 223 -4.94 -1.65 -8.68
N MET A 224 -3.59 -1.63 -8.80
CA MET A 224 -2.78 -0.53 -8.27
C MET A 224 -3.12 0.81 -8.95
N ILE A 225 -3.17 0.83 -10.29
CA ILE A 225 -3.49 2.04 -11.07
C ILE A 225 -4.89 2.55 -10.74
N ASN A 226 -5.86 1.65 -10.65
CA ASN A 226 -7.24 1.98 -10.34
C ASN A 226 -7.38 2.59 -8.94
N GLU A 227 -6.71 2.02 -7.94
CA GLU A 227 -6.75 2.57 -6.59
C GLU A 227 -5.95 3.88 -6.46
N ALA A 228 -4.86 4.03 -7.21
CA ALA A 228 -4.13 5.29 -7.34
C ALA A 228 -5.00 6.40 -7.96
N ALA A 229 -5.79 6.07 -8.99
CA ALA A 229 -6.76 6.99 -9.59
C ALA A 229 -7.84 7.42 -8.58
N ARG A 230 -8.33 6.50 -7.73
CA ARG A 230 -9.25 6.83 -6.62
C ARG A 230 -8.63 7.76 -5.59
N CYS A 231 -7.35 7.60 -5.28
CA CYS A 231 -6.64 8.52 -4.38
C CYS A 231 -6.62 9.95 -4.94
N LEU A 232 -6.48 10.12 -6.26
CA LEU A 232 -6.58 11.43 -6.93
C LEU A 232 -8.00 11.97 -6.93
N GLU A 233 -8.98 11.12 -7.25
CA GLU A 233 -10.41 11.44 -7.23
C GLU A 233 -10.87 11.98 -5.88
N GLU A 234 -10.48 11.28 -4.82
CA GLU A 234 -10.77 11.62 -3.43
C GLU A 234 -9.90 12.77 -2.90
N LYS A 235 -8.97 13.27 -3.72
CA LYS A 235 -8.03 14.34 -3.36
C LYS A 235 -7.21 14.03 -2.10
N ILE A 236 -6.82 12.77 -1.96
CA ILE A 236 -5.94 12.30 -0.86
C ILE A 236 -4.53 12.90 -1.03
N VAL A 237 -4.13 13.12 -2.28
CA VAL A 237 -2.91 13.84 -2.67
C VAL A 237 -3.23 14.91 -3.71
N ASP A 238 -2.35 15.89 -3.86
CA ASP A 238 -2.57 17.02 -4.76
C ASP A 238 -2.32 16.70 -6.23
N GLY A 239 -1.61 15.60 -6.52
CA GLY A 239 -1.33 15.22 -7.91
C GLY A 239 -0.61 13.89 -8.08
N PRO A 240 -0.46 13.45 -9.35
CA PRO A 240 0.09 12.12 -9.67
C PRO A 240 1.54 11.94 -9.24
N GLY A 241 2.33 13.02 -9.18
CA GLY A 241 3.73 12.96 -8.76
C GLY A 241 3.91 12.47 -7.32
N ALA A 242 3.00 12.82 -6.41
CA ALA A 242 3.05 12.33 -5.04
C ALA A 242 2.82 10.83 -4.97
N ILE A 243 1.93 10.28 -5.81
CA ILE A 243 1.68 8.84 -5.92
C ILE A 243 2.92 8.14 -6.48
N ASP A 244 3.50 8.64 -7.57
CA ASP A 244 4.66 8.00 -8.20
C ASP A 244 5.87 8.01 -7.27
N VAL A 245 6.15 9.11 -6.60
CA VAL A 245 7.20 9.19 -5.55
C VAL A 245 6.91 8.21 -4.42
N GLY A 246 5.65 8.17 -3.95
CA GLY A 246 5.20 7.25 -2.92
C GLY A 246 5.41 5.78 -3.31
N MET A 247 5.03 5.41 -4.51
CA MET A 247 5.14 4.03 -4.99
C MET A 247 6.60 3.63 -5.28
N ILE A 248 7.42 4.52 -5.84
CA ILE A 248 8.84 4.24 -6.07
C ILE A 248 9.58 4.06 -4.74
N PHE A 249 9.48 5.02 -3.83
CA PHE A 249 10.27 5.05 -2.60
C PHE A 249 9.65 4.30 -1.42
N GLY A 250 8.34 4.07 -1.44
CA GLY A 250 7.63 3.37 -0.37
C GLY A 250 7.31 1.90 -0.67
N ALA A 251 7.00 1.58 -1.93
CA ALA A 251 6.62 0.24 -2.37
C ALA A 251 7.64 -0.43 -3.32
N GLY A 252 8.69 0.29 -3.74
CA GLY A 252 9.70 -0.24 -4.65
C GLY A 252 9.22 -0.37 -6.10
N PHE A 253 8.23 0.40 -6.54
CA PHE A 253 7.83 0.41 -7.95
C PHE A 253 9.02 0.81 -8.83
N PRO A 254 9.25 0.14 -9.98
CA PRO A 254 10.45 0.34 -10.78
C PRO A 254 10.63 1.79 -11.25
N ALA A 255 11.65 2.47 -10.73
CA ALA A 255 11.93 3.88 -11.03
C ALA A 255 12.19 4.13 -12.52
N PHE A 256 12.77 3.15 -13.24
CA PHE A 256 13.04 3.25 -14.68
C PHE A 256 11.75 3.30 -15.53
N ARG A 257 10.58 2.97 -14.95
CA ARG A 257 9.26 3.14 -15.58
C ARG A 257 8.65 4.50 -15.29
N GLY A 258 9.33 5.36 -14.52
CA GLY A 258 8.89 6.71 -14.18
C GLY A 258 7.90 6.81 -13.03
N GLY A 259 7.39 5.69 -12.52
CA GLY A 259 6.35 5.60 -11.51
C GLY A 259 5.08 4.91 -12.02
N LEU A 260 4.15 4.62 -11.11
CA LEU A 260 2.93 3.85 -11.39
C LEU A 260 2.02 4.58 -12.41
N LEU A 261 1.79 5.87 -12.21
CA LEU A 261 0.90 6.66 -13.06
C LEU A 261 1.58 7.14 -14.35
N ARG A 262 2.89 7.36 -14.34
CA ARG A 262 3.67 7.53 -15.58
C ARG A 262 3.62 6.27 -16.44
N TYR A 263 3.74 5.11 -15.83
CA TYR A 263 3.62 3.84 -16.51
C TYR A 263 2.20 3.64 -17.07
N ALA A 264 1.15 4.01 -16.32
CA ALA A 264 -0.23 3.98 -16.82
C ALA A 264 -0.43 4.87 -18.06
N ASP A 265 0.18 6.06 -18.11
CA ASP A 265 0.16 6.93 -19.28
C ASP A 265 0.86 6.33 -20.50
N THR A 266 1.87 5.48 -20.26
CA THR A 266 2.58 4.74 -21.35
C THR A 266 1.73 3.61 -21.91
N ILE A 267 0.98 2.89 -21.06
CA ILE A 267 0.03 1.84 -21.48
C ILE A 267 -1.13 2.47 -22.29
N GLY A 268 -1.62 3.61 -21.82
CA GLY A 268 -2.79 4.30 -22.37
C GLY A 268 -4.06 4.06 -21.57
N ILE A 269 -4.68 5.15 -21.13
CA ILE A 269 -5.87 5.13 -20.24
C ILE A 269 -7.04 4.33 -20.83
N PRO A 270 -7.40 4.47 -22.15
CA PRO A 270 -8.49 3.68 -22.72
C PRO A 270 -8.27 2.16 -22.59
N GLY A 271 -7.06 1.68 -22.91
CA GLY A 271 -6.74 0.25 -22.82
C GLY A 271 -6.81 -0.28 -21.39
N ILE A 272 -6.40 0.51 -20.41
CA ILE A 272 -6.53 0.15 -18.97
C ILE A 272 -8.00 0.01 -18.58
N ILE A 273 -8.85 0.94 -19.01
CA ILE A 273 -10.31 0.92 -18.72
C ILE A 273 -10.97 -0.30 -19.37
N ASP A 274 -10.65 -0.58 -20.61
CA ASP A 274 -11.22 -1.72 -21.34
C ASP A 274 -10.86 -3.04 -20.66
N GLU A 275 -9.62 -3.22 -20.24
CA GLU A 275 -9.17 -4.41 -19.51
C GLU A 275 -9.81 -4.49 -18.10
N LEU A 276 -9.91 -3.37 -17.37
CA LEU A 276 -10.61 -3.34 -16.09
C LEU A 276 -12.07 -3.78 -16.22
N ASN A 277 -12.77 -3.34 -17.28
CA ASN A 277 -14.13 -3.76 -17.55
C ASN A 277 -14.22 -5.26 -17.86
N GLN A 278 -13.31 -5.80 -18.70
CA GLN A 278 -13.25 -7.23 -18.98
C GLN A 278 -12.99 -8.06 -17.71
N LEU A 279 -12.07 -7.62 -16.86
CA LEU A 279 -11.78 -8.27 -15.58
C LEU A 279 -12.98 -8.18 -14.63
N ARG A 280 -13.65 -7.02 -14.54
CA ARG A 280 -14.87 -6.85 -13.75
C ARG A 280 -15.94 -7.84 -14.17
N ASP A 281 -16.20 -7.94 -15.46
CA ASP A 281 -17.25 -8.81 -16.02
C ASP A 281 -16.89 -10.29 -15.88
N LYS A 282 -15.61 -10.65 -16.06
CA LYS A 282 -15.10 -12.01 -15.90
C LYS A 282 -15.19 -12.51 -14.45
N PHE A 283 -14.84 -11.66 -13.49
CA PHE A 283 -14.76 -12.04 -12.06
C PHE A 283 -15.94 -11.54 -11.23
N GLN A 284 -16.87 -10.77 -11.81
CA GLN A 284 -18.00 -10.13 -11.11
C GLN A 284 -17.53 -9.37 -9.85
N ALA A 285 -16.45 -8.59 -9.98
CA ALA A 285 -15.72 -8.06 -8.85
C ALA A 285 -15.52 -6.54 -8.92
N LYS A 286 -16.06 -5.83 -7.91
CA LYS A 286 -16.03 -4.36 -7.78
C LYS A 286 -14.62 -3.76 -7.75
N ARG A 287 -13.60 -4.53 -7.37
CA ARG A 287 -12.22 -4.03 -7.37
C ARG A 287 -11.69 -3.67 -8.75
N PHE A 288 -12.30 -4.22 -9.79
CA PHE A 288 -11.99 -3.90 -11.19
C PHE A 288 -12.88 -2.82 -11.80
N GLU A 289 -13.88 -2.33 -11.07
CA GLU A 289 -14.70 -1.22 -11.53
C GLU A 289 -13.82 0.02 -11.75
N PRO A 290 -13.74 0.57 -12.98
CA PRO A 290 -12.88 1.71 -13.26
C PRO A 290 -13.21 2.92 -12.39
N ALA A 291 -12.19 3.55 -11.82
CA ALA A 291 -12.35 4.79 -11.06
C ALA A 291 -12.89 5.91 -11.96
N GLU A 292 -13.77 6.74 -11.43
CA GLU A 292 -14.32 7.90 -12.14
C GLU A 292 -13.23 8.83 -12.69
N TYR A 293 -12.09 8.92 -11.98
CA TYR A 293 -10.96 9.71 -12.46
C TYR A 293 -10.39 9.17 -13.77
N LEU A 294 -10.30 7.84 -13.94
CA LEU A 294 -9.87 7.21 -15.20
C LEU A 294 -10.87 7.50 -16.32
N LEU A 295 -12.17 7.39 -16.05
CA LEU A 295 -13.22 7.68 -17.01
C LEU A 295 -13.14 9.14 -17.49
N LYS A 296 -12.98 10.08 -16.55
CA LYS A 296 -12.79 11.51 -16.85
C LYS A 296 -11.54 11.79 -17.68
N LEU A 297 -10.43 11.09 -17.42
CA LEU A 297 -9.22 11.22 -18.25
C LEU A 297 -9.49 10.76 -19.68
N ARG A 298 -10.13 9.59 -19.88
CA ARG A 298 -10.51 9.08 -21.20
C ARG A 298 -11.41 10.04 -21.94
N ASP A 299 -12.51 10.47 -21.31
CA ASP A 299 -13.56 11.31 -21.93
C ASP A 299 -13.03 12.68 -22.35
N ASN A 300 -12.00 13.18 -21.65
CA ASN A 300 -11.32 14.43 -21.99
C ASN A 300 -10.05 14.23 -22.84
N ASN A 301 -9.75 13.00 -23.27
CA ASN A 301 -8.52 12.65 -23.98
C ASN A 301 -7.25 13.15 -23.26
N LYS A 302 -7.23 12.99 -21.93
CA LYS A 302 -6.13 13.42 -21.06
C LYS A 302 -5.36 12.23 -20.50
N LYS A 303 -4.16 12.51 -20.04
CA LYS A 303 -3.28 11.61 -19.27
C LYS A 303 -3.17 12.09 -17.84
N PHE A 304 -2.63 11.26 -16.94
CA PHE A 304 -2.30 11.68 -15.56
C PHE A 304 -1.34 12.88 -15.57
N TYR A 305 -0.39 12.87 -16.51
CA TYR A 305 0.57 13.94 -16.75
C TYR A 305 0.27 14.61 -18.09
N SER A 306 -0.93 15.13 -18.25
CA SER A 306 -1.20 16.07 -19.35
C SER A 306 -0.34 17.30 -19.11
N ASN A 307 0.34 17.78 -20.16
CA ASN A 307 1.19 18.96 -20.07
C ASN A 307 0.48 20.07 -19.28
N GLN A 308 1.04 20.41 -18.12
CA GLN A 308 0.76 21.65 -17.42
C GLN A 308 1.43 22.78 -18.15
#